data_cda3347b7458a7dc9bef1e8e2269710d
#
_entry.id   cda3347b7458a7dc9bef1e8e2269710d
#
_cell.length_a   1.000
_cell.length_b   1.000
_cell.length_c   1.000
_cell.angle_alpha   90.00
_cell.angle_beta   90.00
_cell.angle_gamma   90.00
#
_symmetry.space_group_name_H-M   'P 1'
#
loop_
_entity.id
_entity.type
_entity.pdbx_description
1 polymer ?
#
loop_
_entity_poly.entity_id
_entity_poly.type
_entity_poly.pdbx_seq_one_letter_code
_entity_poly.pdbx_strand_id
1 'polypeptide(L)'
;MQHALMLYMFPLCCGYRREVATLSPMPYASGRFHRAQIALGREEEMLVSQFTKERLGAASVVAASLECRFGTSYAASDIVMASGVDSAINAFMGAVLKPEDEVIAFAPCGQTYRALVEGRGARLVEVSLDEETMLPDFVALECALTPRTKLAIVSMPNDPSAMAYPEAVADGIAGALFRAQRAFGRTILLLSDEAHSDMANDEAQNPWWPAFYRNSAVVRTSDVSASVAGEPAEYVALTPEMAGRGDVVAGIRRALREANA
;
A
#
# COMPACT_ATOMS: atom_id res chain seq x y z
N MET A 1 38.37 14.66 16.58
CA MET A 1 37.56 14.49 15.36
C MET A 1 36.36 13.68 15.75
N GLN A 2 35.26 14.38 15.91
CA GLN A 2 33.98 13.83 16.38
C GLN A 2 33.22 13.19 15.19
N HIS A 3 32.95 11.89 15.25
CA HIS A 3 31.95 11.29 14.40
C HIS A 3 30.61 11.24 15.20
N ALA A 4 29.70 12.10 14.79
CA ALA A 4 28.36 12.13 15.29
C ALA A 4 27.60 10.90 14.74
N LEU A 5 27.21 9.99 15.63
CA LEU A 5 26.17 9.01 15.35
C LEU A 5 24.83 9.76 15.32
N MET A 6 24.25 9.84 14.15
CA MET A 6 22.90 10.34 13.95
C MET A 6 21.93 9.27 14.47
N LEU A 7 21.43 9.46 15.70
CA LEU A 7 20.29 8.70 16.21
C LEU A 7 19.03 9.22 15.48
N TYR A 8 18.42 8.38 14.65
CA TYR A 8 17.06 8.60 14.19
C TYR A 8 16.11 8.44 15.40
N MET A 9 15.67 9.56 15.92
CA MET A 9 14.56 9.59 16.89
C MET A 9 13.26 9.39 16.11
N PHE A 10 12.67 8.21 16.23
CA PHE A 10 11.25 8.01 15.92
C PHE A 10 10.42 8.69 17.01
N PRO A 11 9.38 9.46 16.69
CA PRO A 11 8.44 9.93 17.68
C PRO A 11 7.69 8.73 18.26
N LEU A 12 7.77 8.57 19.57
CA LEU A 12 7.04 7.60 20.38
C LEU A 12 5.54 7.93 20.37
N CYS A 13 4.82 7.46 19.37
CA CYS A 13 3.37 7.37 19.41
C CYS A 13 2.98 5.99 19.95
N CYS A 14 2.63 5.92 21.19
CA CYS A 14 2.15 4.84 22.03
C CYS A 14 3.13 4.47 23.14
N GLY A 15 2.79 4.87 24.34
CA GLY A 15 3.40 4.73 25.66
C GLY A 15 4.21 3.47 26.03
N TYR A 16 5.03 2.94 25.16
CA TYR A 16 5.93 1.83 25.45
C TYR A 16 7.33 2.36 25.75
N ARG A 17 7.65 2.50 27.04
CA ARG A 17 9.01 2.79 27.51
C ARG A 17 9.89 1.57 27.27
N ARG A 18 10.84 1.66 26.35
CA ARG A 18 11.99 0.74 26.30
C ARG A 18 13.11 1.31 27.18
N GLU A 19 13.51 0.58 28.20
CA GLU A 19 14.81 0.79 28.83
C GLU A 19 15.90 0.34 27.87
N VAL A 20 16.68 1.29 27.37
CA VAL A 20 17.87 1.00 26.56
C VAL A 20 19.02 0.78 27.51
N ALA A 21 19.45 -0.46 27.65
CA ALA A 21 20.71 -0.77 28.33
C ALA A 21 21.87 -0.22 27.50
N THR A 22 22.60 0.75 28.06
CA THR A 22 23.83 1.31 27.49
C THR A 22 24.95 0.29 27.59
N LEU A 23 25.34 -0.32 26.47
CA LEU A 23 26.53 -1.14 26.36
C LEU A 23 27.73 -0.23 26.03
N SER A 24 28.72 -0.23 26.93
CA SER A 24 30.01 0.44 26.73
C SER A 24 30.79 -0.21 25.59
N PRO A 25 31.61 0.58 24.82
CA PRO A 25 32.38 0.02 23.73
C PRO A 25 33.51 -0.89 24.24
N MET A 26 33.52 -2.15 23.80
CA MET A 26 34.58 -3.10 24.04
C MET A 26 35.67 -3.03 22.95
N PRO A 27 36.96 -3.32 23.30
CA PRO A 27 38.06 -3.20 22.35
C PRO A 27 38.06 -4.34 21.32
N TYR A 28 38.60 -4.04 20.15
CA TYR A 28 38.78 -4.88 18.98
C TYR A 28 39.28 -6.30 19.30
N ALA A 29 38.51 -7.32 19.07
CA ALA A 29 38.93 -8.72 19.16
C ALA A 29 38.62 -9.47 17.87
N SER A 30 39.61 -10.24 17.45
CA SER A 30 39.79 -11.03 16.24
C SER A 30 38.56 -11.76 15.67
N GLY A 31 38.58 -12.04 14.37
CA GLY A 31 37.50 -12.58 13.51
C GLY A 31 36.68 -13.81 13.97
N ARG A 32 36.99 -14.40 15.12
CA ARG A 32 36.16 -15.44 15.74
C ARG A 32 34.99 -14.85 16.52
N PHE A 33 35.19 -13.68 17.17
CA PHE A 33 34.12 -12.98 17.90
C PHE A 33 33.08 -12.38 16.94
N HIS A 34 33.54 -11.90 15.79
CA HIS A 34 32.64 -11.33 14.79
C HIS A 34 31.66 -12.36 14.20
N ARG A 35 32.12 -13.63 14.00
CA ARG A 35 31.21 -14.72 13.56
C ARG A 35 30.24 -15.14 14.66
N ALA A 36 30.65 -15.12 15.93
CA ALA A 36 29.76 -15.45 17.04
C ALA A 36 28.71 -14.36 17.27
N GLN A 37 29.05 -13.07 17.15
CA GLN A 37 28.10 -11.97 17.23
C GLN A 37 27.10 -11.97 16.06
N ILE A 38 27.55 -12.29 14.83
CA ILE A 38 26.63 -12.42 13.67
C ILE A 38 25.71 -13.64 13.86
N ALA A 39 26.20 -14.72 14.42
CA ALA A 39 25.38 -15.90 14.70
C ALA A 39 24.34 -15.64 15.80
N LEU A 40 24.73 -15.00 16.91
CA LEU A 40 23.85 -14.61 18.01
C LEU A 40 22.81 -13.55 17.53
N GLY A 41 23.24 -12.55 16.76
CA GLY A 41 22.33 -11.56 16.19
C GLY A 41 21.29 -12.19 15.24
N ARG A 42 21.69 -13.18 14.43
CA ARG A 42 20.75 -13.92 13.56
C ARG A 42 19.78 -14.81 14.34
N GLU A 43 20.22 -15.43 15.43
CA GLU A 43 19.35 -16.23 16.29
C GLU A 43 18.37 -15.34 17.07
N GLU A 44 18.80 -14.18 17.57
CA GLU A 44 17.91 -13.19 18.21
C GLU A 44 16.94 -12.58 17.22
N GLU A 45 17.39 -12.20 16.02
CA GLU A 45 16.50 -11.72 14.93
C GLU A 45 15.50 -12.79 14.50
N MET A 46 15.91 -14.05 14.42
CA MET A 46 15.04 -15.17 14.08
C MET A 46 14.02 -15.45 15.19
N LEU A 47 14.43 -15.38 16.46
CA LEU A 47 13.55 -15.52 17.62
C LEU A 47 12.55 -14.34 17.72
N VAL A 48 13.01 -13.11 17.55
CA VAL A 48 12.13 -11.91 17.54
C VAL A 48 11.17 -11.99 16.36
N SER A 49 11.64 -12.38 15.17
CA SER A 49 10.82 -12.59 13.99
C SER A 49 9.75 -13.68 14.19
N GLN A 50 10.12 -14.83 14.76
CA GLN A 50 9.17 -15.91 15.09
C GLN A 50 8.18 -15.46 16.17
N PHE A 51 8.66 -14.83 17.23
CA PHE A 51 7.83 -14.37 18.34
C PHE A 51 6.83 -13.28 17.92
N THR A 52 7.25 -12.39 17.01
CA THR A 52 6.38 -11.34 16.46
C THR A 52 5.38 -11.92 15.45
N LYS A 53 5.80 -12.89 14.62
CA LYS A 53 4.92 -13.60 13.68
C LYS A 53 3.85 -14.43 14.40
N GLU A 54 4.22 -15.08 15.51
CA GLU A 54 3.29 -15.90 16.28
C GLU A 54 2.30 -15.07 17.11
N ARG A 55 2.71 -13.94 17.67
CA ARG A 55 1.90 -13.15 18.61
C ARG A 55 1.10 -12.00 17.98
N LEU A 56 1.62 -11.33 16.95
CA LEU A 56 0.96 -10.18 16.33
C LEU A 56 0.65 -10.40 14.85
N GLY A 57 1.39 -11.27 14.15
CA GLY A 57 1.32 -11.39 12.71
C GLY A 57 1.77 -10.11 11.97
N ALA A 58 2.40 -10.24 10.82
CA ALA A 58 2.85 -9.07 10.03
C ALA A 58 1.69 -8.10 9.71
N ALA A 59 0.50 -8.63 9.43
CA ALA A 59 -0.69 -7.83 9.15
C ALA A 59 -1.12 -6.93 10.34
N SER A 60 -0.98 -7.41 11.60
CA SER A 60 -1.29 -6.61 12.78
C SER A 60 -0.30 -5.46 12.98
N VAL A 61 0.97 -5.69 12.66
CA VAL A 61 2.02 -4.66 12.75
C VAL A 61 1.78 -3.58 11.70
N VAL A 62 1.44 -3.97 10.46
CA VAL A 62 1.07 -3.03 9.40
C VAL A 62 -0.18 -2.24 9.79
N ALA A 63 -1.23 -2.91 10.31
CA ALA A 63 -2.45 -2.25 10.75
C ALA A 63 -2.17 -1.18 11.81
N ALA A 64 -1.36 -1.50 12.84
CA ALA A 64 -0.96 -0.54 13.87
C ALA A 64 -0.12 0.62 13.32
N SER A 65 0.76 0.36 12.35
CA SER A 65 1.54 1.40 11.67
C SER A 65 0.66 2.36 10.89
N LEU A 66 -0.33 1.85 10.14
CA LEU A 66 -1.28 2.66 9.37
C LEU A 66 -2.16 3.52 10.29
N GLU A 67 -2.63 2.96 11.43
CA GLU A 67 -3.39 3.72 12.41
C GLU A 67 -2.56 4.86 13.02
N CYS A 68 -1.30 4.58 13.39
CA CYS A 68 -0.41 5.59 13.93
C CYS A 68 -0.12 6.71 12.93
N ARG A 69 0.06 6.36 11.64
CA ARG A 69 0.48 7.30 10.59
C ARG A 69 -0.69 8.12 10.02
N PHE A 70 -1.82 7.48 9.79
CA PHE A 70 -2.95 8.07 9.06
C PHE A 70 -4.23 8.20 9.89
N GLY A 71 -4.24 7.71 11.14
CA GLY A 71 -5.41 7.78 12.01
C GLY A 71 -6.55 6.83 11.61
N THR A 72 -6.36 5.98 10.60
CA THR A 72 -7.37 5.00 10.17
C THR A 72 -7.14 3.68 10.89
N SER A 73 -8.13 3.23 11.67
CA SER A 73 -8.04 1.98 12.43
C SER A 73 -8.35 0.78 11.55
N TYR A 74 -7.35 -0.07 11.32
CA TYR A 74 -7.45 -1.32 10.56
C TYR A 74 -7.42 -2.52 11.50
N ALA A 75 -8.26 -3.51 11.23
CA ALA A 75 -8.05 -4.83 11.78
C ALA A 75 -6.97 -5.59 10.97
N ALA A 76 -6.25 -6.51 11.59
CA ALA A 76 -5.29 -7.36 10.87
C ALA A 76 -5.94 -8.15 9.72
N SER A 77 -7.26 -8.42 9.81
CA SER A 77 -8.04 -9.07 8.75
C SER A 77 -8.19 -8.23 7.49
N ASP A 78 -8.04 -6.90 7.59
CA ASP A 78 -8.17 -5.94 6.50
C ASP A 78 -6.88 -5.78 5.70
N ILE A 79 -5.79 -6.36 6.22
CA ILE A 79 -4.47 -6.35 5.61
C ILE A 79 -4.17 -7.73 5.01
N VAL A 80 -3.77 -7.75 3.75
CA VAL A 80 -3.32 -8.96 3.07
C VAL A 80 -1.89 -8.77 2.62
N MET A 81 -0.97 -9.54 3.21
CA MET A 81 0.45 -9.52 2.84
C MET A 81 0.65 -10.20 1.48
N ALA A 82 1.54 -9.65 0.67
CA ALA A 82 1.89 -10.14 -0.66
C ALA A 82 3.41 -10.25 -0.83
N SER A 83 3.86 -10.96 -1.87
CA SER A 83 5.28 -11.17 -2.21
C SER A 83 5.73 -10.27 -3.36
N GLY A 84 5.24 -9.05 -3.40
CA GLY A 84 5.55 -8.06 -4.43
C GLY A 84 4.34 -7.20 -4.78
N VAL A 85 4.58 -5.96 -5.20
CA VAL A 85 3.54 -5.00 -5.58
C VAL A 85 2.70 -5.52 -6.74
N ASP A 86 3.34 -6.01 -7.81
CA ASP A 86 2.63 -6.57 -8.97
C ASP A 86 1.76 -7.76 -8.57
N SER A 87 2.24 -8.61 -7.65
CA SER A 87 1.48 -9.72 -7.09
C SER A 87 0.27 -9.24 -6.31
N ALA A 88 0.42 -8.18 -5.50
CA ALA A 88 -0.65 -7.56 -4.74
C ALA A 88 -1.74 -6.97 -5.64
N ILE A 89 -1.34 -6.17 -6.64
CA ILE A 89 -2.23 -5.54 -7.62
C ILE A 89 -2.96 -6.63 -8.44
N ASN A 90 -2.21 -7.61 -8.93
CA ASN A 90 -2.76 -8.74 -9.69
C ASN A 90 -3.81 -9.51 -8.87
N ALA A 91 -3.50 -9.83 -7.61
CA ALA A 91 -4.42 -10.54 -6.74
C ALA A 91 -5.67 -9.72 -6.41
N PHE A 92 -5.53 -8.41 -6.17
CA PHE A 92 -6.66 -7.51 -5.95
C PHE A 92 -7.57 -7.45 -7.17
N MET A 93 -7.01 -7.20 -8.36
CA MET A 93 -7.78 -7.19 -9.61
C MET A 93 -8.49 -8.53 -9.86
N GLY A 94 -7.81 -9.67 -9.57
CA GLY A 94 -8.40 -11.00 -9.66
C GLY A 94 -9.57 -11.25 -8.71
N ALA A 95 -9.58 -10.56 -7.57
CA ALA A 95 -10.67 -10.65 -6.61
C ALA A 95 -11.90 -9.81 -6.98
N VAL A 96 -11.72 -8.72 -7.75
CA VAL A 96 -12.79 -7.72 -7.94
C VAL A 96 -13.29 -7.60 -9.37
N LEU A 97 -12.47 -7.91 -10.38
CA LEU A 97 -12.82 -7.75 -11.80
C LEU A 97 -13.49 -9.01 -12.36
N LYS A 98 -14.44 -8.76 -13.26
CA LYS A 98 -15.09 -9.75 -14.11
C LYS A 98 -14.91 -9.35 -15.58
N PRO A 99 -15.08 -10.27 -16.53
CA PRO A 99 -15.18 -9.91 -17.93
C PRO A 99 -16.21 -8.81 -18.16
N GLU A 100 -15.94 -7.92 -19.13
CA GLU A 100 -16.74 -6.75 -19.48
C GLU A 100 -16.72 -5.59 -18.45
N ASP A 101 -16.08 -5.74 -17.28
CA ASP A 101 -15.87 -4.61 -16.37
C ASP A 101 -14.94 -3.57 -16.99
N GLU A 102 -15.15 -2.31 -16.63
CA GLU A 102 -14.27 -1.21 -17.03
C GLU A 102 -13.44 -0.73 -15.84
N VAL A 103 -12.16 -0.47 -16.11
CA VAL A 103 -11.19 0.03 -15.16
C VAL A 103 -10.70 1.38 -15.63
N ILE A 104 -10.90 2.42 -14.83
CA ILE A 104 -10.37 3.75 -15.08
C ILE A 104 -8.91 3.83 -14.61
N ALA A 105 -8.03 4.39 -15.42
CA ALA A 105 -6.69 4.82 -15.02
C ALA A 105 -6.36 6.16 -15.66
N PHE A 106 -5.51 6.96 -15.02
CA PHE A 106 -5.11 8.28 -15.53
C PHE A 106 -3.90 8.15 -16.44
N ALA A 107 -4.00 8.67 -17.66
CA ALA A 107 -2.96 8.59 -18.69
C ALA A 107 -1.89 9.69 -18.50
N PRO A 108 -0.62 9.38 -18.79
CA PRO A 108 -0.12 8.05 -19.11
C PRO A 108 -0.12 7.12 -17.88
N CYS A 109 -0.48 5.86 -18.06
CA CYS A 109 -0.46 4.88 -16.98
C CYS A 109 0.46 3.70 -17.32
N GLY A 110 0.93 2.99 -16.29
CA GLY A 110 1.85 1.86 -16.45
C GLY A 110 1.29 0.77 -17.36
N GLN A 111 2.12 0.23 -18.25
CA GLN A 111 1.75 -0.87 -19.17
C GLN A 111 1.27 -2.12 -18.43
N THR A 112 1.73 -2.32 -17.21
CA THR A 112 1.35 -3.44 -16.33
C THR A 112 -0.16 -3.46 -16.09
N TYR A 113 -0.79 -2.32 -15.85
CA TYR A 113 -2.24 -2.26 -15.60
C TYR A 113 -3.04 -2.75 -16.81
N ARG A 114 -2.65 -2.36 -18.02
CA ARG A 114 -3.31 -2.82 -19.25
C ARG A 114 -3.29 -4.33 -19.36
N ALA A 115 -2.11 -4.94 -19.22
CA ALA A 115 -1.98 -6.39 -19.29
C ALA A 115 -2.81 -7.12 -18.23
N LEU A 116 -2.82 -6.61 -16.99
CA LEU A 116 -3.56 -7.20 -15.88
C LEU A 116 -5.08 -7.07 -16.07
N VAL A 117 -5.57 -5.97 -16.60
CA VAL A 117 -7.00 -5.72 -16.85
C VAL A 117 -7.49 -6.55 -18.02
N GLU A 118 -6.82 -6.44 -19.16
CA GLU A 118 -7.23 -7.12 -20.41
C GLU A 118 -7.10 -8.63 -20.29
N GLY A 119 -6.11 -9.14 -19.55
CA GLY A 119 -5.96 -10.57 -19.27
C GLY A 119 -7.13 -11.17 -18.48
N ARG A 120 -8.03 -10.34 -17.93
CA ARG A 120 -9.27 -10.77 -17.25
C ARG A 120 -10.53 -10.57 -18.09
N GLY A 121 -10.39 -10.17 -19.35
CA GLY A 121 -11.51 -9.83 -20.22
C GLY A 121 -12.20 -8.52 -19.83
N ALA A 122 -11.58 -7.72 -18.95
CA ALA A 122 -12.00 -6.37 -18.61
C ALA A 122 -11.36 -5.34 -19.56
N ARG A 123 -11.83 -4.11 -19.54
CA ARG A 123 -11.36 -3.04 -20.42
C ARG A 123 -10.70 -1.93 -19.61
N LEU A 124 -9.47 -1.55 -19.97
CA LEU A 124 -8.83 -0.35 -19.44
C LEU A 124 -9.34 0.89 -20.20
N VAL A 125 -9.81 1.88 -19.46
CA VAL A 125 -10.25 3.18 -19.95
C VAL A 125 -9.30 4.23 -19.39
N GLU A 126 -8.49 4.81 -20.27
CA GLU A 126 -7.54 5.86 -19.90
C GLU A 126 -8.21 7.22 -19.92
N VAL A 127 -8.08 7.95 -18.82
CA VAL A 127 -8.57 9.32 -18.65
C VAL A 127 -7.38 10.27 -18.79
N SER A 128 -7.53 11.28 -19.63
CA SER A 128 -6.48 12.28 -19.86
C SER A 128 -6.19 13.08 -18.59
N LEU A 129 -4.93 13.48 -18.45
CA LEU A 129 -4.54 14.56 -17.56
C LEU A 129 -4.70 15.90 -18.31
N ASP A 130 -4.91 16.96 -17.56
CA ASP A 130 -4.80 18.33 -18.08
C ASP A 130 -3.35 18.61 -18.46
N GLU A 131 -3.13 19.08 -19.69
CA GLU A 131 -1.79 19.23 -20.27
C GLU A 131 -0.93 20.31 -19.56
N GLU A 132 -1.57 21.30 -18.91
CA GLU A 132 -0.87 22.40 -18.25
C GLU A 132 -0.52 22.04 -16.80
N THR A 133 -1.44 21.40 -16.10
CA THR A 133 -1.29 21.09 -14.66
C THR A 133 -0.79 19.70 -14.40
N MET A 134 -0.88 18.79 -15.38
CA MET A 134 -0.63 17.34 -15.23
C MET A 134 -1.52 16.68 -14.15
N LEU A 135 -2.65 17.32 -13.82
CA LEU A 135 -3.65 16.78 -12.90
C LEU A 135 -4.79 16.11 -13.68
N PRO A 136 -5.56 15.20 -13.04
CA PRO A 136 -6.71 14.57 -13.67
C PRO A 136 -7.72 15.56 -14.23
N ASP A 137 -8.10 15.40 -15.51
CA ASP A 137 -9.20 16.13 -16.11
C ASP A 137 -10.53 15.54 -15.60
N PHE A 138 -11.21 16.30 -14.75
CA PHE A 138 -12.48 15.87 -14.13
C PHE A 138 -13.62 15.74 -15.14
N VAL A 139 -13.61 16.53 -16.22
CA VAL A 139 -14.63 16.41 -17.28
C VAL A 139 -14.42 15.12 -18.04
N ALA A 140 -13.17 14.82 -18.41
CA ALA A 140 -12.82 13.54 -19.03
C ALA A 140 -13.14 12.36 -18.12
N LEU A 141 -12.85 12.47 -16.81
CA LEU A 141 -13.19 11.44 -15.83
C LEU A 141 -14.71 11.19 -15.78
N GLU A 142 -15.53 12.23 -15.65
CA GLU A 142 -16.98 12.08 -15.60
C GLU A 142 -17.56 11.47 -16.90
N CYS A 143 -17.00 11.85 -18.06
CA CYS A 143 -17.38 11.25 -19.35
C CYS A 143 -16.96 9.78 -19.49
N ALA A 144 -15.86 9.38 -18.87
CA ALA A 144 -15.35 8.02 -18.93
C ALA A 144 -16.09 7.05 -17.99
N LEU A 145 -16.75 7.54 -16.95
CA LEU A 145 -17.50 6.73 -15.99
C LEU A 145 -18.79 6.18 -16.63
N THR A 146 -18.97 4.86 -16.59
CA THR A 146 -20.13 4.14 -17.15
C THR A 146 -20.71 3.14 -16.13
N PRO A 147 -21.90 2.56 -16.40
CA PRO A 147 -22.44 1.48 -15.58
C PRO A 147 -21.55 0.23 -15.52
N ARG A 148 -20.56 0.09 -16.39
CA ARG A 148 -19.57 -0.99 -16.37
C ARG A 148 -18.34 -0.65 -15.54
N THR A 149 -18.13 0.59 -15.16
CA THR A 149 -16.99 0.98 -14.33
C THR A 149 -17.02 0.24 -13.00
N LYS A 150 -15.98 -0.55 -12.75
CA LYS A 150 -15.82 -1.36 -11.53
C LYS A 150 -14.71 -0.86 -10.63
N LEU A 151 -13.63 -0.33 -11.23
CA LEU A 151 -12.40 0.02 -10.54
C LEU A 151 -11.85 1.34 -11.11
N ALA A 152 -11.35 2.20 -10.25
CA ALA A 152 -10.45 3.30 -10.61
C ALA A 152 -9.08 3.03 -9.99
N ILE A 153 -8.00 3.26 -10.74
CA ILE A 153 -6.62 3.11 -10.28
C ILE A 153 -5.99 4.49 -10.23
N VAL A 154 -5.35 4.79 -9.11
CA VAL A 154 -4.48 5.96 -8.93
C VAL A 154 -3.10 5.47 -8.51
N SER A 155 -2.05 5.94 -9.16
CA SER A 155 -0.67 5.67 -8.79
C SER A 155 -0.14 6.87 -8.02
N MET A 156 0.51 6.65 -6.87
CA MET A 156 1.00 7.73 -6.00
C MET A 156 2.43 7.43 -5.52
N PRO A 157 3.43 8.19 -5.96
CA PRO A 157 3.34 9.25 -6.99
C PRO A 157 2.87 8.71 -8.33
N ASN A 158 2.23 9.58 -9.14
CA ASN A 158 1.75 9.15 -10.44
C ASN A 158 2.93 8.71 -11.34
N ASP A 159 2.84 7.53 -11.92
CA ASP A 159 3.84 7.01 -12.85
C ASP A 159 3.37 7.24 -14.31
N PRO A 160 4.17 7.92 -15.18
CA PRO A 160 5.57 8.31 -15.00
C PRO A 160 5.82 9.76 -14.54
N SER A 161 4.78 10.57 -14.26
CA SER A 161 4.97 12.00 -13.98
C SER A 161 5.61 12.32 -12.63
N ALA A 162 5.67 11.34 -11.72
CA ALA A 162 6.11 11.48 -10.33
C ALA A 162 5.37 12.57 -9.53
N MET A 163 4.18 12.97 -10.00
CA MET A 163 3.36 14.00 -9.35
C MET A 163 2.56 13.42 -8.20
N ALA A 164 2.58 14.12 -7.06
CA ALA A 164 1.64 13.90 -5.97
C ALA A 164 0.34 14.68 -6.24
N TYR A 165 -0.80 14.08 -5.97
CA TYR A 165 -2.07 14.78 -6.11
C TYR A 165 -2.38 15.57 -4.84
N PRO A 166 -2.76 16.88 -4.94
CA PRO A 166 -3.30 17.61 -3.81
C PRO A 166 -4.59 16.98 -3.28
N GLU A 167 -4.91 17.20 -2.00
CA GLU A 167 -6.17 16.73 -1.39
C GLU A 167 -7.42 17.14 -2.18
N ALA A 168 -7.43 18.33 -2.74
CA ALA A 168 -8.54 18.81 -3.58
C ALA A 168 -8.77 17.92 -4.82
N VAL A 169 -7.71 17.33 -5.38
CA VAL A 169 -7.82 16.38 -6.49
C VAL A 169 -8.38 15.06 -5.99
N ALA A 170 -7.94 14.59 -4.83
CA ALA A 170 -8.48 13.39 -4.21
C ALA A 170 -9.98 13.53 -3.91
N ASP A 171 -10.39 14.65 -3.34
CA ASP A 171 -11.81 15.00 -3.13
C ASP A 171 -12.61 15.01 -4.45
N GLY A 172 -12.04 15.59 -5.50
CA GLY A 172 -12.67 15.66 -6.82
C GLY A 172 -12.90 14.28 -7.41
N ILE A 173 -11.88 13.43 -7.41
CA ILE A 173 -11.97 12.04 -7.89
C ILE A 173 -12.97 11.24 -7.04
N ALA A 174 -12.84 11.27 -5.71
CA ALA A 174 -13.74 10.58 -4.79
C ALA A 174 -15.19 11.02 -5.00
N GLY A 175 -15.42 12.33 -5.17
CA GLY A 175 -16.73 12.90 -5.48
C GLY A 175 -17.31 12.40 -6.80
N ALA A 176 -16.52 12.33 -7.87
CA ALA A 176 -16.95 11.81 -9.17
C ALA A 176 -17.33 10.33 -9.06
N LEU A 177 -16.49 9.49 -8.43
CA LEU A 177 -16.77 8.09 -8.20
C LEU A 177 -18.04 7.88 -7.35
N PHE A 178 -18.22 8.69 -6.32
CA PHE A 178 -19.41 8.62 -5.47
C PHE A 178 -20.70 8.98 -6.23
N ARG A 179 -20.67 10.04 -7.06
CA ARG A 179 -21.82 10.40 -7.92
C ARG A 179 -22.15 9.28 -8.90
N ALA A 180 -21.14 8.74 -9.59
CA ALA A 180 -21.29 7.65 -10.54
C ALA A 180 -21.84 6.37 -9.85
N GLN A 181 -21.31 6.00 -8.70
CA GLN A 181 -21.81 4.86 -7.93
C GLN A 181 -23.29 4.99 -7.58
N ARG A 182 -23.73 6.21 -7.18
CA ARG A 182 -25.15 6.45 -6.89
C ARG A 182 -26.01 6.41 -8.15
N ALA A 183 -25.52 7.00 -9.25
CA ALA A 183 -26.26 7.04 -10.51
C ALA A 183 -26.45 5.64 -11.13
N PHE A 184 -25.41 4.80 -11.04
CA PHE A 184 -25.42 3.48 -11.66
C PHE A 184 -25.91 2.35 -10.72
N GLY A 185 -26.10 2.64 -9.42
CA GLY A 185 -26.50 1.64 -8.43
C GLY A 185 -25.45 0.53 -8.24
N ARG A 186 -24.17 0.81 -8.53
CA ARG A 186 -23.08 -0.16 -8.53
C ARG A 186 -21.89 0.37 -7.72
N THR A 187 -21.31 -0.49 -6.88
CA THR A 187 -20.08 -0.15 -6.15
C THR A 187 -18.90 -0.04 -7.11
N ILE A 188 -18.28 1.11 -7.13
CA ILE A 188 -17.01 1.36 -7.81
C ILE A 188 -15.93 1.31 -6.73
N LEU A 189 -14.85 0.59 -6.97
CA LEU A 189 -13.70 0.52 -6.07
C LEU A 189 -12.61 1.47 -6.53
N LEU A 190 -11.75 1.88 -5.62
CA LEU A 190 -10.53 2.63 -5.93
C LEU A 190 -9.33 1.83 -5.42
N LEU A 191 -8.32 1.65 -6.27
CA LEU A 191 -7.02 1.12 -5.90
C LEU A 191 -6.01 2.26 -5.92
N SER A 192 -5.39 2.54 -4.79
CA SER A 192 -4.21 3.40 -4.70
C SER A 192 -2.96 2.53 -4.75
N ASP A 193 -2.17 2.70 -5.80
CA ASP A 193 -0.85 2.08 -5.92
C ASP A 193 0.18 3.05 -5.34
N GLU A 194 0.64 2.74 -4.15
CA GLU A 194 1.60 3.53 -3.38
C GLU A 194 2.95 2.80 -3.21
N ALA A 195 3.29 1.93 -4.16
CA ALA A 195 4.53 1.16 -4.13
C ALA A 195 5.79 2.04 -4.02
N HIS A 196 5.74 3.22 -4.58
CA HIS A 196 6.85 4.16 -4.63
C HIS A 196 6.68 5.38 -3.71
N SER A 197 5.73 5.33 -2.77
CA SER A 197 5.44 6.45 -1.87
C SER A 197 6.65 6.86 -1.01
N ASP A 198 7.51 5.90 -0.66
CA ASP A 198 8.72 6.16 0.14
C ASP A 198 9.84 6.85 -0.66
N MET A 199 9.74 6.88 -2.00
CA MET A 199 10.66 7.58 -2.89
C MET A 199 10.29 9.06 -3.08
N ALA A 200 9.07 9.46 -2.70
CA ALA A 200 8.65 10.84 -2.72
C ALA A 200 9.29 11.59 -1.54
N ASN A 201 10.04 12.64 -1.83
CA ASN A 201 10.75 13.45 -0.82
C ASN A 201 9.81 14.17 0.18
N ASP A 202 8.49 14.04 0.01
CA ASP A 202 7.49 14.73 0.83
C ASP A 202 6.22 13.89 0.95
N GLU A 203 6.27 12.83 1.77
CA GLU A 203 5.11 11.96 2.05
C GLU A 203 3.90 12.74 2.59
N ALA A 204 4.12 13.91 3.19
CA ALA A 204 3.07 14.77 3.72
C ALA A 204 2.14 15.35 2.63
N GLN A 205 2.50 15.22 1.34
CA GLN A 205 1.70 15.75 0.23
C GLN A 205 0.83 14.70 -0.46
N ASN A 206 1.02 13.41 -0.18
CA ASN A 206 0.20 12.37 -0.78
C ASN A 206 -1.10 12.18 0.03
N PRO A 207 -2.29 12.31 -0.60
CA PRO A 207 -3.55 12.11 0.10
C PRO A 207 -3.69 10.65 0.53
N TRP A 208 -4.11 10.42 1.78
CA TRP A 208 -4.47 9.09 2.24
C TRP A 208 -5.87 8.71 1.71
N TRP A 209 -5.92 7.95 0.62
CA TRP A 209 -7.16 7.66 -0.12
C TRP A 209 -8.30 7.08 0.72
N PRO A 210 -8.06 6.21 1.73
CA PRO A 210 -9.11 5.76 2.62
C PRO A 210 -9.87 6.87 3.36
N ALA A 211 -9.26 8.02 3.59
CA ALA A 211 -9.92 9.17 4.21
C ALA A 211 -10.89 9.89 3.25
N PHE A 212 -10.67 9.79 1.93
CA PHE A 212 -11.49 10.45 0.90
C PHE A 212 -12.55 9.51 0.31
N TYR A 213 -12.23 8.22 0.20
CA TYR A 213 -13.12 7.27 -0.46
C TYR A 213 -13.17 5.93 0.26
N ARG A 214 -14.31 5.64 0.91
CA ARG A 214 -14.49 4.43 1.74
C ARG A 214 -14.38 3.09 1.00
N ASN A 215 -14.59 3.06 -0.34
CA ASN A 215 -14.45 1.84 -1.14
C ASN A 215 -13.06 1.77 -1.78
N SER A 216 -12.01 2.10 -1.02
CA SER A 216 -10.63 2.10 -1.47
C SER A 216 -9.81 0.96 -0.89
N ALA A 217 -8.81 0.55 -1.66
CA ALA A 217 -7.72 -0.32 -1.23
C ALA A 217 -6.39 0.37 -1.55
N VAL A 218 -5.40 0.16 -0.70
CA VAL A 218 -4.05 0.70 -0.89
C VAL A 218 -3.08 -0.45 -1.02
N VAL A 219 -2.27 -0.45 -2.07
CA VAL A 219 -1.11 -1.34 -2.23
C VAL A 219 0.13 -0.55 -1.87
N ARG A 220 0.92 -1.05 -0.93
CA ARG A 220 2.08 -0.34 -0.42
C ARG A 220 3.17 -1.32 0.00
N THR A 221 4.42 -0.84 -0.03
CA THR A 221 5.56 -1.50 0.61
C THR A 221 5.63 -1.10 2.07
N SER A 222 5.91 -2.04 2.96
CA SER A 222 5.95 -1.79 4.40
C SER A 222 7.37 -1.56 4.90
N ASP A 223 7.62 -0.40 5.49
CA ASP A 223 8.86 -0.10 6.20
C ASP A 223 9.03 -0.93 7.48
N VAL A 224 7.92 -1.48 7.98
CA VAL A 224 7.89 -2.27 9.22
C VAL A 224 8.64 -3.59 9.07
N SER A 225 8.79 -4.09 7.83
CA SER A 225 9.52 -5.32 7.56
C SER A 225 11.02 -5.20 7.75
N ALA A 226 11.60 -4.03 7.53
CA ALA A 226 13.00 -3.76 7.82
C ALA A 226 13.33 -3.95 9.31
N SER A 227 12.32 -3.82 10.19
CA SER A 227 12.46 -3.98 11.63
C SER A 227 12.24 -5.42 12.13
N VAL A 228 11.57 -6.29 11.34
CA VAL A 228 11.09 -7.61 11.81
C VAL A 228 11.71 -8.78 11.06
N ALA A 229 12.11 -8.62 9.78
CA ALA A 229 12.67 -9.70 8.97
C ALA A 229 13.76 -9.26 7.98
N GLY A 230 14.13 -7.97 7.94
CA GLY A 230 15.18 -7.47 7.04
C GLY A 230 14.79 -7.39 5.57
N GLU A 231 13.54 -7.74 5.20
CA GLU A 231 13.04 -7.65 3.83
C GLU A 231 11.77 -6.80 3.75
N PRO A 232 11.62 -5.95 2.72
CA PRO A 232 10.38 -5.22 2.49
C PRO A 232 9.22 -6.20 2.30
N ALA A 233 8.08 -5.91 2.89
CA ALA A 233 6.87 -6.69 2.69
C ALA A 233 5.79 -5.81 2.09
N GLU A 234 5.25 -6.24 0.98
CA GLU A 234 4.15 -5.58 0.31
C GLU A 234 2.82 -6.06 0.87
N TYR A 235 1.84 -5.21 0.85
CA TYR A 235 0.51 -5.53 1.33
C TYR A 235 -0.58 -4.79 0.58
N VAL A 236 -1.79 -5.34 0.68
CA VAL A 236 -3.03 -4.65 0.32
C VAL A 236 -3.78 -4.33 1.61
N ALA A 237 -4.04 -3.05 1.86
CA ALA A 237 -4.91 -2.60 2.94
C ALA A 237 -6.28 -2.22 2.37
N LEU A 238 -7.35 -2.85 2.86
CA LEU A 238 -8.72 -2.56 2.44
C LEU A 238 -9.38 -1.67 3.49
N THR A 239 -9.95 -0.55 3.05
CA THR A 239 -10.66 0.37 3.96
C THR A 239 -11.69 -0.39 4.80
N PRO A 240 -11.74 -0.16 6.12
CA PRO A 240 -12.64 -0.88 7.01
C PRO A 240 -14.13 -0.82 6.61
N GLU A 241 -14.55 0.28 6.01
CA GLU A 241 -15.91 0.54 5.54
C GLU A 241 -16.18 0.08 4.11
N MET A 242 -15.20 -0.55 3.44
CA MET A 242 -15.36 -1.03 2.06
C MET A 242 -16.53 -2.02 1.94
N ALA A 243 -17.41 -1.77 0.98
CA ALA A 243 -18.52 -2.66 0.67
C ALA A 243 -18.02 -4.01 0.14
N GLY A 244 -18.47 -5.12 0.75
CA GLY A 244 -18.04 -6.47 0.35
C GLY A 244 -16.59 -6.80 0.72
N ARG A 245 -15.99 -6.07 1.65
CA ARG A 245 -14.59 -6.23 2.08
C ARG A 245 -14.19 -7.68 2.34
N GLY A 246 -15.01 -8.43 3.07
CA GLY A 246 -14.70 -9.82 3.40
C GLY A 246 -14.51 -10.71 2.18
N ASP A 247 -15.36 -10.56 1.17
CA ASP A 247 -15.27 -11.32 -0.09
C ASP A 247 -14.02 -10.90 -0.89
N VAL A 248 -13.69 -9.61 -0.91
CA VAL A 248 -12.49 -9.10 -1.57
C VAL A 248 -11.24 -9.65 -0.90
N VAL A 249 -11.14 -9.61 0.44
CA VAL A 249 -10.02 -10.20 1.20
C VAL A 249 -9.88 -11.70 0.89
N ALA A 250 -10.99 -12.44 0.91
CA ALA A 250 -10.98 -13.88 0.61
C ALA A 250 -10.51 -14.14 -0.83
N GLY A 251 -10.94 -13.32 -1.78
CA GLY A 251 -10.54 -13.38 -3.19
C GLY A 251 -9.04 -13.13 -3.37
N ILE A 252 -8.50 -12.07 -2.76
CA ILE A 252 -7.07 -11.75 -2.81
C ILE A 252 -6.24 -12.90 -2.23
N ARG A 253 -6.60 -13.40 -1.05
CA ARG A 253 -5.89 -14.51 -0.40
C ARG A 253 -5.92 -15.80 -1.24
N ARG A 254 -7.01 -16.06 -1.95
CA ARG A 254 -7.11 -17.17 -2.89
C ARG A 254 -6.18 -16.98 -4.08
N ALA A 255 -6.22 -15.83 -4.74
CA ALA A 255 -5.37 -15.52 -5.89
C ALA A 255 -3.87 -15.61 -5.58
N LEU A 256 -3.46 -15.11 -4.40
CA LEU A 256 -2.06 -15.22 -3.95
C LEU A 256 -1.63 -16.67 -3.68
N ARG A 257 -2.53 -17.52 -3.18
CA ARG A 257 -2.21 -18.96 -2.99
C ARG A 257 -2.06 -19.68 -4.33
N GLU A 258 -2.93 -19.38 -5.30
CA GLU A 258 -2.90 -19.99 -6.64
C GLU A 258 -1.64 -19.58 -7.42
N ALA A 259 -1.16 -18.35 -7.23
CA ALA A 259 0.06 -17.86 -7.86
C ALA A 259 1.35 -18.48 -7.27
N ASN A 260 1.30 -19.01 -6.04
CA ASN A 260 2.44 -19.61 -5.34
C ASN A 260 2.41 -21.15 -5.35
N ALA A 261 1.44 -21.76 -6.04
CA ALA A 261 1.28 -23.21 -6.17
C ALA A 261 1.91 -23.74 -7.46
#